data_73177b8d1faf3f0e35e01424667ad707
#
_entry.id   73177b8d1faf3f0e35e01424667ad707
#
_cell.length_a   1.000
_cell.length_b   1.000
_cell.length_c   1.000
_cell.angle_alpha   90.00
_cell.angle_beta   90.00
_cell.angle_gamma   90.00
#
_symmetry.space_group_name_H-M   'P 1'
#
loop_
_entity.id
_entity.type
_entity.pdbx_description
1 polymer ?
#
loop_
_entity_poly.entity_id
_entity_poly.type
_entity_poly.pdbx_seq_one_letter_code
_entity_poly.pdbx_strand_id
1 'polypeptide(L)'
;MTRIFVLLLASLLPAAAADTLDIYWIDVEGGAATLIVTPGGDTVLMDAGWPGFENRDANRIRHVLTQEVEKDKIDYFITSHFHRDHSGGLNQLAAIVEIDTFVDHGDSVEQDRPRGKALWNDYLEVAEGKRLTIEPGDALPLTGASLTFVAARSKGLSEPLGSGPRNPHCEGAQLKEEDMTENGKSVGFVVKMGEFEFLNLGDLTWSFEHELACPVNLIGEVDLYQTTHHGLLSSGAPQLVKAVRPTVAVMNNGPRKGGSPDVWKGLRQVDGFVDLWQGHRNVQATDAESVDRKMIANFGETEDCQGHWIAAKVSKDGRFTLVNSRNGFAKTYSSK
;
A
#
# COMPACT_ATOMS: atom_id res chain seq x y z
N MET A 1 -33.69 -57.26 13.35
CA MET A 1 -32.65 -56.64 12.49
C MET A 1 -32.50 -55.19 12.91
N THR A 2 -31.57 -54.88 13.81
CA THR A 2 -31.34 -53.54 14.37
C THR A 2 -30.31 -52.86 13.52
N ARG A 3 -30.70 -51.77 12.82
CA ARG A 3 -29.77 -50.94 12.03
C ARG A 3 -29.08 -49.93 12.91
N ILE A 4 -27.78 -50.08 13.09
CA ILE A 4 -26.92 -49.13 13.79
C ILE A 4 -26.58 -48.03 12.77
N PHE A 5 -27.04 -46.77 13.04
CA PHE A 5 -26.59 -45.57 12.32
C PHE A 5 -25.29 -45.08 12.98
N VAL A 6 -24.20 -45.20 12.26
CA VAL A 6 -22.92 -44.55 12.66
C VAL A 6 -22.95 -43.11 12.16
N LEU A 7 -23.09 -42.15 13.09
CA LEU A 7 -22.88 -40.74 12.81
C LEU A 7 -21.37 -40.51 12.70
N LEU A 8 -20.86 -40.23 11.48
CA LEU A 8 -19.54 -39.68 11.29
C LEU A 8 -19.60 -38.16 11.69
N LEU A 9 -19.06 -37.83 12.86
CA LEU A 9 -18.70 -36.47 13.19
C LEU A 9 -17.47 -36.11 12.33
N ALA A 10 -17.67 -35.33 11.29
CA ALA A 10 -16.59 -34.62 10.61
C ALA A 10 -16.08 -33.52 11.56
N SER A 11 -14.93 -33.73 12.18
CA SER A 11 -14.22 -32.68 12.90
C SER A 11 -13.73 -31.64 11.88
N LEU A 12 -14.36 -30.46 11.83
CA LEU A 12 -13.83 -29.28 11.19
C LEU A 12 -12.55 -28.90 11.97
N LEU A 13 -11.40 -29.30 11.44
CA LEU A 13 -10.13 -28.74 11.88
C LEU A 13 -10.15 -27.26 11.48
N PRO A 14 -9.85 -26.33 12.38
CA PRO A 14 -9.67 -24.94 11.98
C PRO A 14 -8.56 -24.90 10.92
N ALA A 15 -8.81 -24.19 9.81
CA ALA A 15 -7.77 -23.91 8.85
C ALA A 15 -6.58 -23.32 9.62
N ALA A 16 -5.40 -23.90 9.48
CA ALA A 16 -4.20 -23.35 10.09
C ALA A 16 -4.05 -21.91 9.56
N ALA A 17 -4.04 -20.92 10.46
CA ALA A 17 -3.74 -19.55 10.09
C ALA A 17 -2.42 -19.55 9.29
N ALA A 18 -2.38 -18.83 8.18
CA ALA A 18 -1.15 -18.68 7.41
C ALA A 18 -0.08 -18.09 8.35
N ASP A 19 1.09 -18.72 8.44
CA ASP A 19 2.17 -18.24 9.34
C ASP A 19 2.89 -17.00 8.78
N THR A 20 2.33 -16.37 7.72
CA THR A 20 2.92 -15.24 6.96
C THR A 20 2.06 -13.99 7.02
N LEU A 21 2.71 -12.85 6.93
CA LEU A 21 2.10 -11.58 6.54
C LEU A 21 2.27 -11.45 5.03
N ASP A 22 1.16 -11.37 4.31
CA ASP A 22 1.16 -11.27 2.86
C ASP A 22 0.73 -9.86 2.42
N ILE A 23 1.46 -9.25 1.48
CA ILE A 23 1.18 -7.91 0.95
C ILE A 23 1.13 -8.01 -0.57
N TYR A 24 0.00 -7.58 -1.17
CA TYR A 24 -0.20 -7.62 -2.62
C TYR A 24 -0.35 -6.21 -3.18
N TRP A 25 0.46 -5.86 -4.16
CA TRP A 25 0.29 -4.67 -5.01
C TRP A 25 -0.46 -5.09 -6.26
N ILE A 26 -1.76 -4.79 -6.25
CA ILE A 26 -2.68 -5.17 -7.33
C ILE A 26 -2.60 -4.10 -8.42
N ASP A 27 -2.38 -4.52 -9.67
CA ASP A 27 -2.28 -3.56 -10.75
C ASP A 27 -3.64 -2.92 -11.07
N VAL A 28 -3.68 -1.62 -10.94
CA VAL A 28 -4.80 -0.74 -11.32
C VAL A 28 -4.32 0.38 -12.26
N GLU A 29 -3.22 0.14 -12.98
CA GLU A 29 -2.70 0.99 -14.07
C GLU A 29 -2.44 2.44 -13.66
N GLY A 30 -1.71 2.62 -12.54
CA GLY A 30 -1.30 3.93 -12.04
C GLY A 30 -2.30 4.59 -11.09
N GLY A 31 -3.24 3.81 -10.58
CA GLY A 31 -3.90 4.06 -9.32
C GLY A 31 -3.23 3.26 -8.21
N ALA A 32 -3.90 3.13 -7.06
CA ALA A 32 -3.42 2.34 -5.94
C ALA A 32 -4.43 1.27 -5.51
N ALA A 33 -3.93 0.08 -5.20
CA ALA A 33 -4.66 -0.98 -4.50
C ALA A 33 -3.63 -1.90 -3.83
N THR A 34 -3.50 -1.82 -2.51
CA THR A 34 -2.56 -2.60 -1.72
C THR A 34 -3.31 -3.43 -0.69
N LEU A 35 -3.35 -4.75 -0.89
CA LEU A 35 -4.01 -5.68 0.02
C LEU A 35 -2.98 -6.30 0.96
N ILE A 36 -3.28 -6.27 2.26
CA ILE A 36 -2.48 -6.86 3.33
C ILE A 36 -3.32 -7.94 4.00
N VAL A 37 -2.73 -9.12 4.19
CA VAL A 37 -3.35 -10.24 4.90
C VAL A 37 -2.44 -10.62 6.06
N THR A 38 -2.96 -10.52 7.28
CA THR A 38 -2.18 -10.82 8.50
C THR A 38 -2.09 -12.32 8.76
N PRO A 39 -1.13 -12.78 9.58
CA PRO A 39 -1.10 -14.18 10.03
C PRO A 39 -2.39 -14.62 10.73
N GLY A 40 -3.11 -13.69 11.38
CA GLY A 40 -4.42 -13.97 11.99
C GLY A 40 -5.56 -14.06 11.00
N GLY A 41 -5.31 -13.69 9.75
CA GLY A 41 -6.28 -13.75 8.66
C GLY A 41 -7.08 -12.46 8.48
N ASP A 42 -6.75 -11.37 9.20
CA ASP A 42 -7.36 -10.06 8.97
C ASP A 42 -6.94 -9.52 7.60
N THR A 43 -7.87 -8.87 6.91
CA THR A 43 -7.67 -8.29 5.59
C THR A 43 -7.74 -6.76 5.66
N VAL A 44 -6.69 -6.09 5.18
CA VAL A 44 -6.62 -4.63 5.07
C VAL A 44 -6.36 -4.27 3.61
N LEU A 45 -7.26 -3.53 2.99
CA LEU A 45 -7.05 -3.00 1.64
C LEU A 45 -6.90 -1.49 1.69
N MET A 46 -5.78 -0.97 1.18
CA MET A 46 -5.62 0.46 0.96
C MET A 46 -5.86 0.79 -0.51
N ASP A 47 -6.88 1.62 -0.74
CA ASP A 47 -7.33 2.13 -2.03
C ASP A 47 -7.96 1.08 -2.97
N ALA A 48 -8.73 1.54 -3.95
CA ALA A 48 -9.52 0.72 -4.87
C ALA A 48 -9.34 1.08 -6.36
N GLY A 49 -8.32 1.88 -6.69
CA GLY A 49 -8.02 2.26 -8.07
C GLY A 49 -9.04 3.21 -8.71
N TRP A 50 -9.14 3.14 -10.03
CA TRP A 50 -9.97 4.01 -10.86
C TRP A 50 -11.41 3.53 -10.95
N PRO A 51 -12.39 4.44 -11.10
CA PRO A 51 -13.75 4.08 -11.43
C PRO A 51 -13.89 3.79 -12.93
N GLY A 52 -14.90 3.00 -13.29
CA GLY A 52 -15.21 2.71 -14.69
C GLY A 52 -14.48 1.49 -15.24
N PHE A 53 -14.06 1.55 -16.49
CA PHE A 53 -13.38 0.45 -17.17
C PHE A 53 -14.09 -0.91 -17.01
N GLU A 54 -15.41 -0.94 -17.05
CA GLU A 54 -16.23 -2.16 -16.85
C GLU A 54 -15.91 -2.88 -15.53
N ASN A 55 -15.67 -2.11 -14.45
CA ASN A 55 -15.27 -2.58 -13.12
C ASN A 55 -13.89 -3.29 -13.09
N ARG A 56 -13.00 -2.97 -14.01
CA ARG A 56 -11.69 -3.61 -14.15
C ARG A 56 -10.95 -3.71 -12.80
N ASP A 57 -10.79 -2.58 -12.10
CA ASP A 57 -9.98 -2.52 -10.87
C ASP A 57 -10.65 -3.27 -9.72
N ALA A 58 -11.95 -3.07 -9.53
CA ALA A 58 -12.73 -3.83 -8.56
C ALA A 58 -12.66 -5.36 -8.81
N ASN A 59 -12.73 -5.79 -10.08
CA ASN A 59 -12.61 -7.20 -10.44
C ASN A 59 -11.20 -7.75 -10.20
N ARG A 60 -10.13 -6.97 -10.47
CA ARG A 60 -8.74 -7.36 -10.18
C ARG A 60 -8.51 -7.50 -8.68
N ILE A 61 -9.02 -6.56 -7.87
CA ILE A 61 -8.95 -6.62 -6.40
C ILE A 61 -9.70 -7.86 -5.89
N ARG A 62 -10.95 -8.06 -6.33
CA ARG A 62 -11.73 -9.23 -5.95
C ARG A 62 -11.03 -10.54 -6.36
N HIS A 63 -10.42 -10.61 -7.54
CA HIS A 63 -9.68 -11.79 -8.00
C HIS A 63 -8.55 -12.14 -7.03
N VAL A 64 -7.69 -11.18 -6.66
CA VAL A 64 -6.61 -11.42 -5.69
C VAL A 64 -7.18 -11.83 -4.34
N LEU A 65 -8.20 -11.12 -3.84
CA LEU A 65 -8.84 -11.44 -2.57
C LEU A 65 -9.37 -12.88 -2.53
N THR A 66 -10.07 -13.31 -3.59
CA THR A 66 -10.78 -14.60 -3.57
C THR A 66 -9.96 -15.77 -4.12
N GLN A 67 -9.04 -15.54 -5.05
CA GLN A 67 -8.30 -16.60 -5.73
C GLN A 67 -6.87 -16.79 -5.20
N GLU A 68 -6.24 -15.72 -4.72
CA GLU A 68 -4.86 -15.79 -4.24
C GLU A 68 -4.79 -15.92 -2.71
N VAL A 69 -5.70 -15.26 -1.99
CA VAL A 69 -5.73 -15.27 -0.51
C VAL A 69 -6.93 -15.99 0.09
N GLU A 70 -7.84 -16.49 -0.75
CA GLU A 70 -9.01 -17.31 -0.34
C GLU A 70 -9.88 -16.61 0.74
N LYS A 71 -10.08 -15.28 0.58
CA LYS A 71 -10.95 -14.46 1.42
C LYS A 71 -12.14 -13.95 0.62
N ASP A 72 -13.24 -13.65 1.29
CA ASP A 72 -14.49 -13.20 0.68
C ASP A 72 -14.90 -11.79 1.12
N LYS A 73 -14.22 -11.21 2.12
CA LYS A 73 -14.47 -9.87 2.65
C LYS A 73 -13.18 -9.10 2.93
N ILE A 74 -13.32 -7.80 3.15
CA ILE A 74 -12.28 -6.88 3.61
C ILE A 74 -12.68 -6.39 5.00
N ASP A 75 -11.85 -6.66 6.02
CA ASP A 75 -12.12 -6.24 7.39
C ASP A 75 -11.92 -4.72 7.54
N TYR A 76 -10.86 -4.17 6.91
CA TYR A 76 -10.55 -2.74 6.93
C TYR A 76 -10.22 -2.23 5.51
N PHE A 77 -10.99 -1.27 5.04
CA PHE A 77 -10.68 -0.52 3.82
C PHE A 77 -10.13 0.85 4.20
N ILE A 78 -8.88 1.14 3.85
CA ILE A 78 -8.23 2.42 4.08
C ILE A 78 -8.32 3.26 2.81
N THR A 79 -8.99 4.41 2.87
CA THR A 79 -8.86 5.44 1.84
C THR A 79 -7.66 6.29 2.17
N SER A 80 -6.61 6.22 1.34
CA SER A 80 -5.44 7.07 1.54
C SER A 80 -5.80 8.54 1.44
N HIS A 81 -6.53 8.90 0.39
CA HIS A 81 -7.08 10.22 0.13
C HIS A 81 -8.16 10.15 -0.96
N PHE A 82 -8.91 11.24 -1.16
CA PHE A 82 -10.08 11.22 -2.03
C PHE A 82 -9.77 11.66 -3.48
N HIS A 83 -8.71 11.10 -4.08
CA HIS A 83 -8.48 11.22 -5.51
C HIS A 83 -9.04 10.02 -6.29
N ARG A 84 -9.32 10.26 -7.58
CA ARG A 84 -10.07 9.34 -8.43
C ARG A 84 -9.38 7.99 -8.64
N ASP A 85 -8.08 7.95 -8.65
CA ASP A 85 -7.25 6.77 -8.85
C ASP A 85 -6.95 6.00 -7.55
N HIS A 86 -7.52 6.47 -6.43
CA HIS A 86 -7.43 5.84 -5.11
C HIS A 86 -8.82 5.42 -4.61
N SER A 87 -9.72 6.36 -4.42
CA SER A 87 -11.08 6.09 -3.92
C SER A 87 -12.12 5.86 -5.03
N GLY A 88 -11.78 6.13 -6.29
CA GLY A 88 -12.75 6.14 -7.38
C GLY A 88 -13.38 4.78 -7.69
N GLY A 89 -12.65 3.67 -7.51
CA GLY A 89 -13.16 2.32 -7.73
C GLY A 89 -13.98 1.75 -6.56
N LEU A 90 -14.09 2.48 -5.45
CA LEU A 90 -14.65 1.96 -4.20
C LEU A 90 -16.10 1.52 -4.33
N ASN A 91 -17.00 2.30 -4.96
CA ASN A 91 -18.39 1.93 -5.12
C ASN A 91 -18.55 0.64 -5.93
N GLN A 92 -17.71 0.46 -6.95
CA GLN A 92 -17.71 -0.74 -7.78
C GLN A 92 -17.20 -1.95 -6.99
N LEU A 93 -16.21 -1.76 -6.13
CA LEU A 93 -15.68 -2.80 -5.24
C LEU A 93 -16.70 -3.18 -4.17
N ALA A 94 -17.29 -2.22 -3.47
CA ALA A 94 -18.27 -2.44 -2.41
C ALA A 94 -19.57 -3.12 -2.92
N ALA A 95 -19.85 -3.03 -4.23
CA ALA A 95 -20.97 -3.74 -4.86
C ALA A 95 -20.72 -5.26 -5.01
N ILE A 96 -19.45 -5.72 -4.92
CA ILE A 96 -19.06 -7.12 -5.20
C ILE A 96 -18.21 -7.77 -4.10
N VAL A 97 -17.78 -7.00 -3.10
CA VAL A 97 -16.99 -7.44 -1.94
C VAL A 97 -17.55 -6.77 -0.70
N GLU A 98 -17.80 -7.56 0.35
CA GLU A 98 -18.19 -7.01 1.65
C GLU A 98 -17.01 -6.30 2.32
N ILE A 99 -17.28 -5.10 2.91
CA ILE A 99 -16.31 -4.30 3.64
C ILE A 99 -16.89 -3.98 5.01
N ASP A 100 -16.14 -4.33 6.08
CA ASP A 100 -16.63 -4.19 7.44
C ASP A 100 -16.40 -2.77 8.00
N THR A 101 -15.20 -2.19 7.80
CA THR A 101 -14.82 -0.88 8.33
C THR A 101 -14.12 -0.03 7.28
N PHE A 102 -14.54 1.23 7.16
CA PHE A 102 -13.93 2.21 6.26
C PHE A 102 -13.09 3.19 7.07
N VAL A 103 -11.80 3.23 6.79
CA VAL A 103 -10.81 4.06 7.50
C VAL A 103 -10.40 5.23 6.62
N ASP A 104 -10.38 6.44 7.18
CA ASP A 104 -10.06 7.66 6.45
C ASP A 104 -9.36 8.73 7.31
N HIS A 105 -8.88 9.78 6.64
CA HIS A 105 -8.26 10.96 7.28
C HIS A 105 -9.28 12.02 7.74
N GLY A 106 -10.58 11.79 7.63
CA GLY A 106 -11.65 12.77 7.85
C GLY A 106 -12.26 13.29 6.56
N ASP A 107 -12.91 14.43 6.64
CA ASP A 107 -13.64 14.99 5.49
C ASP A 107 -12.70 15.44 4.38
N SER A 108 -13.10 15.16 3.13
CA SER A 108 -12.37 15.60 1.96
C SER A 108 -12.20 17.13 1.93
N VAL A 109 -11.01 17.59 1.56
CA VAL A 109 -10.69 19.03 1.44
C VAL A 109 -11.02 19.61 0.07
N GLU A 110 -11.45 18.77 -0.89
CA GLU A 110 -11.78 19.17 -2.26
C GLU A 110 -13.29 19.16 -2.55
N GLN A 111 -14.14 19.26 -1.53
CA GLN A 111 -15.60 19.26 -1.67
C GLN A 111 -16.15 20.50 -2.42
N ASP A 112 -15.39 21.55 -2.57
CA ASP A 112 -15.71 22.73 -3.36
C ASP A 112 -15.60 22.48 -4.88
N ARG A 113 -14.90 21.40 -5.29
CA ARG A 113 -14.73 20.97 -6.67
C ARG A 113 -15.75 19.91 -7.04
N PRO A 114 -16.45 19.99 -8.18
CA PRO A 114 -17.51 19.02 -8.52
C PRO A 114 -17.04 17.55 -8.46
N ARG A 115 -15.82 17.27 -8.92
CA ARG A 115 -15.25 15.91 -8.91
C ARG A 115 -14.91 15.44 -7.49
N GLY A 116 -14.27 16.28 -6.67
CA GLY A 116 -13.95 15.95 -5.28
C GLY A 116 -15.21 15.73 -4.46
N LYS A 117 -16.23 16.59 -4.66
CA LYS A 117 -17.53 16.42 -4.01
C LYS A 117 -18.22 15.11 -4.40
N ALA A 118 -18.13 14.71 -5.68
CA ALA A 118 -18.72 13.44 -6.13
C ALA A 118 -18.03 12.25 -5.45
N LEU A 119 -16.70 12.19 -5.48
CA LEU A 119 -15.92 11.12 -4.82
C LEU A 119 -16.19 11.03 -3.31
N TRP A 120 -16.29 12.20 -2.65
CA TRP A 120 -16.64 12.26 -1.24
C TRP A 120 -18.05 11.73 -0.95
N ASN A 121 -19.04 12.12 -1.74
CA ASN A 121 -20.41 11.63 -1.57
C ASN A 121 -20.51 10.11 -1.84
N ASP A 122 -19.82 9.63 -2.87
CA ASP A 122 -19.73 8.20 -3.20
C ASP A 122 -19.12 7.40 -2.05
N TYR A 123 -18.07 7.94 -1.42
CA TYR A 123 -17.46 7.33 -0.24
C TYR A 123 -18.43 7.29 0.95
N LEU A 124 -19.10 8.41 1.26
CA LEU A 124 -20.04 8.47 2.38
C LEU A 124 -21.20 7.49 2.23
N GLU A 125 -21.67 7.25 0.99
CA GLU A 125 -22.74 6.29 0.71
C GLU A 125 -22.36 4.87 1.11
N VAL A 126 -21.17 4.40 0.73
CA VAL A 126 -20.72 3.03 1.04
C VAL A 126 -20.19 2.87 2.46
N ALA A 127 -19.68 3.94 3.07
CA ALA A 127 -19.12 3.94 4.42
C ALA A 127 -20.14 4.24 5.53
N GLU A 128 -21.43 4.39 5.19
CA GLU A 128 -22.46 4.76 6.15
C GLU A 128 -22.52 3.79 7.34
N GLY A 129 -22.39 4.34 8.55
CA GLY A 129 -22.40 3.57 9.80
C GLY A 129 -21.18 2.69 10.05
N LYS A 130 -20.17 2.69 9.17
CA LYS A 130 -18.96 1.85 9.25
C LYS A 130 -17.66 2.65 9.20
N ARG A 131 -17.73 3.97 9.30
CA ARG A 131 -16.61 4.89 9.12
C ARG A 131 -15.77 5.01 10.41
N LEU A 132 -14.45 4.97 10.26
CA LEU A 132 -13.44 5.20 11.29
C LEU A 132 -12.46 6.27 10.81
N THR A 133 -12.52 7.47 11.36
CA THR A 133 -11.52 8.51 11.10
C THR A 133 -10.36 8.37 12.07
N ILE A 134 -9.12 8.42 11.55
CA ILE A 134 -7.90 8.20 12.31
C ILE A 134 -7.02 9.46 12.40
N GLU A 135 -6.15 9.47 13.39
CA GLU A 135 -5.06 10.43 13.56
C GLU A 135 -3.71 9.68 13.60
N PRO A 136 -2.57 10.35 13.30
CA PRO A 136 -1.25 9.73 13.46
C PRO A 136 -1.01 9.24 14.89
N GLY A 137 -0.52 8.00 15.02
CA GLY A 137 -0.35 7.29 16.30
C GLY A 137 -1.45 6.27 16.58
N ASP A 138 -2.62 6.37 15.93
CA ASP A 138 -3.65 5.34 16.03
C ASP A 138 -3.19 4.03 15.39
N ALA A 139 -3.81 2.91 15.79
CA ALA A 139 -3.48 1.59 15.28
C ALA A 139 -4.75 0.76 15.01
N LEU A 140 -4.68 -0.14 14.03
CA LEU A 140 -5.72 -1.15 13.83
C LEU A 140 -5.48 -2.36 14.73
N PRO A 141 -6.52 -2.96 15.30
CA PRO A 141 -6.42 -4.14 16.17
C PRO A 141 -6.28 -5.42 15.34
N LEU A 142 -5.13 -5.61 14.69
CA LEU A 142 -4.85 -6.75 13.83
C LEU A 142 -4.25 -7.93 14.62
N THR A 143 -4.42 -9.15 14.11
CA THR A 143 -3.92 -10.39 14.71
C THR A 143 -2.63 -10.85 14.05
N GLY A 144 -1.55 -10.95 14.82
CA GLY A 144 -0.26 -11.44 14.35
C GLY A 144 0.63 -10.43 13.62
N ALA A 145 0.15 -9.22 13.41
CA ALA A 145 0.89 -8.05 12.93
C ALA A 145 0.33 -6.79 13.61
N SER A 146 1.04 -5.67 13.52
CA SER A 146 0.52 -4.35 13.91
C SER A 146 0.53 -3.42 12.70
N LEU A 147 -0.48 -2.53 12.61
CA LEU A 147 -0.53 -1.42 11.68
C LEU A 147 -0.72 -0.15 12.48
N THR A 148 0.26 0.76 12.37
CA THR A 148 0.23 2.07 13.05
C THR A 148 0.22 3.16 12.01
N PHE A 149 -0.73 4.10 12.13
CA PHE A 149 -0.83 5.25 11.23
C PHE A 149 0.25 6.28 11.58
N VAL A 150 1.00 6.72 10.58
CA VAL A 150 2.13 7.66 10.75
C VAL A 150 1.84 9.03 10.16
N ALA A 151 0.88 9.13 9.26
CA ALA A 151 0.45 10.38 8.63
C ALA A 151 -1.06 10.36 8.35
N ALA A 152 -1.72 11.49 8.53
CA ALA A 152 -3.09 11.78 8.11
C ALA A 152 -3.38 13.27 8.22
N ARG A 153 -4.23 13.84 7.34
CA ARG A 153 -4.72 15.24 7.43
C ARG A 153 -3.62 16.28 7.49
N SER A 154 -2.53 16.10 6.75
CA SER A 154 -1.33 16.95 6.82
C SER A 154 -0.67 16.99 8.20
N LYS A 155 -0.78 15.93 8.97
CA LYS A 155 -0.08 15.75 10.24
C LYS A 155 0.77 14.49 10.18
N GLY A 156 1.93 14.52 10.80
CA GLY A 156 2.75 13.35 11.08
C GLY A 156 2.66 12.93 12.54
N LEU A 157 3.40 11.89 12.91
CA LEU A 157 3.58 11.47 14.30
C LEU A 157 4.13 12.62 15.15
N SER A 158 3.68 12.75 16.39
CA SER A 158 4.22 13.69 17.38
C SER A 158 5.46 13.15 18.09
N GLU A 159 5.59 11.82 18.16
CA GLU A 159 6.69 11.11 18.81
C GLU A 159 7.17 9.97 17.90
N PRO A 160 8.46 9.61 17.94
CA PRO A 160 8.99 8.52 17.14
C PRO A 160 8.36 7.17 17.49
N LEU A 161 8.18 6.28 16.50
CA LEU A 161 7.79 4.89 16.73
C LEU A 161 8.89 4.06 17.43
N GLY A 162 10.13 4.51 17.35
CA GLY A 162 11.30 3.86 17.96
C GLY A 162 12.21 4.86 18.65
N SER A 163 13.54 4.69 18.50
CA SER A 163 14.55 5.53 19.15
C SER A 163 14.56 6.99 18.67
N GLY A 164 13.99 7.28 17.51
CA GLY A 164 13.95 8.62 16.93
C GLY A 164 15.33 9.24 16.71
N PRO A 165 16.23 8.63 15.95
CA PRO A 165 17.57 9.19 15.78
C PRO A 165 17.49 10.51 15.00
N ARG A 166 18.42 11.42 15.30
CA ARG A 166 18.58 12.64 14.51
C ARG A 166 18.92 12.25 13.05
N ASN A 167 18.22 12.83 12.11
CA ASN A 167 18.45 12.55 10.71
C ASN A 167 19.50 13.51 10.11
N PRO A 168 20.70 13.01 9.73
CA PRO A 168 21.76 13.85 9.18
C PRO A 168 21.44 14.42 7.80
N HIS A 169 20.42 13.89 7.10
CA HIS A 169 20.03 14.31 5.77
C HIS A 169 19.08 15.53 5.77
N CYS A 170 18.78 16.10 6.94
CA CYS A 170 17.95 17.29 7.07
C CYS A 170 18.72 18.59 6.81
N GLU A 171 20.02 18.60 7.10
CA GLU A 171 20.86 19.78 6.89
C GLU A 171 21.02 20.04 5.39
N GLY A 172 20.64 21.25 4.95
CA GLY A 172 20.66 21.63 3.54
C GLY A 172 19.63 20.94 2.66
N ALA A 173 18.66 20.24 3.27
CA ALA A 173 17.59 19.57 2.52
C ALA A 173 16.75 20.60 1.74
N GLN A 174 16.41 20.25 0.50
CA GLN A 174 15.47 21.04 -0.29
C GLN A 174 14.08 20.94 0.34
N LEU A 175 13.45 22.09 0.57
CA LEU A 175 12.04 22.15 0.96
C LEU A 175 11.19 22.45 -0.28
N LYS A 176 9.96 21.98 -0.26
CA LYS A 176 8.92 22.33 -1.23
C LYS A 176 7.74 22.95 -0.51
N GLU A 177 6.92 23.68 -1.24
CA GLU A 177 5.68 24.22 -0.71
C GLU A 177 4.75 23.12 -0.21
N GLU A 178 3.96 23.42 0.82
CA GLU A 178 2.96 22.49 1.34
C GLU A 178 1.87 22.26 0.30
N ASP A 179 1.51 21.02 0.12
CA ASP A 179 0.40 20.62 -0.73
C ASP A 179 -0.90 20.59 0.10
N MET A 180 -1.77 21.54 -0.18
CA MET A 180 -3.06 21.68 0.51
C MET A 180 -4.18 20.85 -0.12
N THR A 181 -3.89 20.10 -1.20
CA THR A 181 -4.83 19.17 -1.86
C THR A 181 -4.99 17.87 -1.06
N GLU A 182 -5.80 16.98 -1.57
CA GLU A 182 -6.00 15.64 -1.01
C GLU A 182 -4.68 14.85 -0.85
N ASN A 183 -3.70 15.02 -1.76
CA ASN A 183 -2.40 14.36 -1.64
C ASN A 183 -1.71 14.68 -0.31
N GLY A 184 -1.70 15.97 0.09
CA GLY A 184 -1.13 16.39 1.38
C GLY A 184 -1.91 15.88 2.60
N LYS A 185 -3.10 15.31 2.43
CA LYS A 185 -3.93 14.71 3.49
C LYS A 185 -3.75 13.20 3.61
N SER A 186 -2.98 12.58 2.69
CA SER A 186 -2.84 11.13 2.60
C SER A 186 -2.62 10.45 3.95
N VAL A 187 -3.36 9.35 4.14
CA VAL A 187 -3.10 8.40 5.22
C VAL A 187 -1.82 7.63 4.89
N GLY A 188 -0.91 7.56 5.84
CA GLY A 188 0.28 6.71 5.78
C GLY A 188 0.36 5.81 7.00
N PHE A 189 0.94 4.62 6.85
CA PHE A 189 1.08 3.66 7.93
C PHE A 189 2.39 2.86 7.83
N VAL A 190 2.79 2.28 8.97
CA VAL A 190 3.80 1.22 9.08
C VAL A 190 3.09 -0.06 9.52
N VAL A 191 3.34 -1.16 8.79
CA VAL A 191 2.99 -2.52 9.23
C VAL A 191 4.24 -3.19 9.78
N LYS A 192 4.11 -3.84 10.95
CA LYS A 192 5.20 -4.56 11.59
C LYS A 192 4.80 -5.99 11.93
N MET A 193 5.71 -6.93 11.63
CA MET A 193 5.65 -8.32 12.08
C MET A 193 7.04 -8.80 12.50
N GLY A 194 7.26 -9.01 13.80
CA GLY A 194 8.60 -9.30 14.34
C GLY A 194 9.55 -8.15 14.04
N GLU A 195 10.66 -8.44 13.36
CA GLU A 195 11.65 -7.44 12.93
C GLU A 195 11.31 -6.80 11.58
N PHE A 196 10.36 -7.35 10.81
CA PHE A 196 9.99 -6.82 9.49
C PHE A 196 9.10 -5.58 9.62
N GLU A 197 9.42 -4.54 8.83
CA GLU A 197 8.66 -3.30 8.75
C GLU A 197 8.37 -2.89 7.29
N PHE A 198 7.11 -2.59 7.00
CA PHE A 198 6.63 -2.10 5.70
C PHE A 198 6.01 -0.71 5.84
N LEU A 199 6.47 0.24 5.03
CA LEU A 199 5.99 1.61 4.97
C LEU A 199 5.17 1.87 3.71
N ASN A 200 3.97 2.43 3.88
CA ASN A 200 3.14 2.98 2.80
C ASN A 200 2.61 4.36 3.23
N LEU A 201 2.85 5.38 2.41
CA LEU A 201 2.44 6.77 2.68
C LEU A 201 1.39 7.30 1.69
N GLY A 202 0.77 6.41 0.89
CA GLY A 202 -0.17 6.84 -0.16
C GLY A 202 0.49 7.81 -1.13
N ASP A 203 -0.15 8.97 -1.36
CA ASP A 203 0.39 10.03 -2.22
C ASP A 203 0.90 11.24 -1.42
N LEU A 204 1.28 11.01 -0.14
CA LEU A 204 1.81 12.07 0.73
C LEU A 204 2.91 12.85 0.03
N THR A 205 2.87 14.17 0.15
CA THR A 205 3.78 15.02 -0.61
C THR A 205 5.03 15.41 0.18
N TRP A 206 6.02 15.87 -0.54
CA TRP A 206 7.39 16.13 -0.09
C TRP A 206 7.51 16.92 1.22
N SER A 207 6.70 17.96 1.42
CA SER A 207 6.74 18.78 2.63
C SER A 207 6.38 17.96 3.88
N PHE A 208 5.32 17.17 3.81
CA PHE A 208 4.87 16.32 4.92
C PHE A 208 5.76 15.09 5.12
N GLU A 209 6.34 14.55 4.04
CA GLU A 209 7.40 13.54 4.16
C GLU A 209 8.64 14.08 4.86
N HIS A 210 9.00 15.36 4.63
CA HIS A 210 10.07 16.03 5.34
C HIS A 210 9.79 16.12 6.84
N GLU A 211 8.58 16.45 7.25
CA GLU A 211 8.18 16.54 8.66
C GLU A 211 8.30 15.18 9.39
N LEU A 212 8.00 14.08 8.71
CA LEU A 212 8.16 12.72 9.25
C LEU A 212 9.63 12.32 9.46
N ALA A 213 10.54 12.97 8.77
CA ALA A 213 11.96 12.62 8.76
C ALA A 213 12.88 13.63 9.45
N CYS A 214 12.45 14.88 9.67
CA CYS A 214 13.30 15.99 10.10
C CYS A 214 12.72 16.78 11.27
N PRO A 215 13.53 17.17 12.26
CA PRO A 215 14.99 16.89 12.39
C PRO A 215 15.31 15.47 12.88
N VAL A 216 14.28 14.72 13.22
CA VAL A 216 14.36 13.36 13.79
C VAL A 216 13.57 12.42 12.88
N ASN A 217 14.07 11.21 12.65
CA ASN A 217 13.34 10.17 11.95
C ASN A 217 12.22 9.63 12.87
N LEU A 218 10.98 10.03 12.62
CA LEU A 218 9.82 9.62 13.42
C LEU A 218 9.34 8.20 13.12
N ILE A 219 9.66 7.66 11.93
CA ILE A 219 9.23 6.35 11.47
C ILE A 219 10.19 5.25 11.92
N GLY A 220 11.48 5.47 11.79
CA GLY A 220 12.51 4.43 11.92
C GLY A 220 13.00 3.93 10.58
N GLU A 221 13.86 2.90 10.58
CA GLU A 221 14.27 2.18 9.37
C GLU A 221 13.21 1.13 9.01
N VAL A 222 13.00 0.87 7.71
CA VAL A 222 12.04 -0.12 7.23
C VAL A 222 12.70 -1.09 6.25
N ASP A 223 12.16 -2.28 6.10
CA ASP A 223 12.66 -3.28 5.16
C ASP A 223 12.07 -3.12 3.77
N LEU A 224 10.78 -2.81 3.73
CA LEU A 224 10.00 -2.70 2.52
C LEU A 224 9.29 -1.34 2.46
N TYR A 225 9.34 -0.69 1.31
CA TYR A 225 8.75 0.63 1.09
C TYR A 225 7.91 0.64 -0.18
N GLN A 226 6.64 1.00 -0.09
CA GLN A 226 5.88 1.38 -1.27
C GLN A 226 6.27 2.80 -1.64
N THR A 227 6.83 2.99 -2.85
CA THR A 227 7.22 4.35 -3.27
C THR A 227 6.03 5.28 -3.22
N THR A 228 6.16 6.37 -2.51
CA THR A 228 5.08 7.35 -2.35
C THR A 228 4.68 7.91 -3.72
N HIS A 229 3.37 8.14 -3.90
CA HIS A 229 2.79 8.82 -5.06
C HIS A 229 3.19 8.14 -6.39
N HIS A 230 3.09 6.81 -6.44
CA HIS A 230 3.43 5.99 -7.62
C HIS A 230 4.85 6.21 -8.16
N GLY A 231 5.75 6.79 -7.38
CA GLY A 231 7.09 7.20 -7.83
C GLY A 231 7.09 8.47 -8.67
N LEU A 232 6.22 9.44 -8.36
CA LEU A 232 6.29 10.81 -8.89
C LEU A 232 7.26 11.68 -8.08
N LEU A 233 7.87 12.67 -8.74
CA LEU A 233 8.83 13.59 -8.11
C LEU A 233 8.21 14.63 -7.16
N SER A 234 6.90 14.69 -7.04
CA SER A 234 6.18 15.47 -6.01
C SER A 234 6.33 14.88 -4.61
N SER A 235 6.78 13.63 -4.53
CA SER A 235 6.98 12.85 -3.31
C SER A 235 8.32 12.13 -3.34
N GLY A 236 8.61 11.29 -2.34
CA GLY A 236 9.87 10.59 -2.22
C GLY A 236 11.02 11.54 -1.80
N ALA A 237 10.76 12.39 -0.82
CA ALA A 237 11.75 13.35 -0.28
C ALA A 237 13.06 12.61 0.11
N PRO A 238 14.22 13.00 -0.45
CA PRO A 238 15.48 12.29 -0.20
C PRO A 238 15.85 12.14 1.27
N GLN A 239 15.48 13.13 2.11
CA GLN A 239 15.71 13.07 3.55
C GLN A 239 14.84 12.02 4.24
N LEU A 240 13.61 11.76 3.76
CA LEU A 240 12.79 10.67 4.23
C LEU A 240 13.36 9.32 3.76
N VAL A 241 13.52 9.15 2.46
CA VAL A 241 13.92 7.87 1.87
C VAL A 241 15.27 7.38 2.41
N LYS A 242 16.22 8.32 2.63
CA LYS A 242 17.53 8.02 3.26
C LYS A 242 17.41 7.73 4.75
N ALA A 243 16.44 8.31 5.46
CA ALA A 243 16.25 8.06 6.89
C ALA A 243 15.58 6.71 7.15
N VAL A 244 14.55 6.36 6.36
CA VAL A 244 13.88 5.06 6.49
C VAL A 244 14.65 3.90 5.88
N ARG A 245 15.64 4.16 5.01
CA ARG A 245 16.64 3.21 4.47
C ARG A 245 16.04 1.87 4.02
N PRO A 246 15.06 1.83 3.12
CA PRO A 246 14.44 0.57 2.74
C PRO A 246 15.46 -0.38 2.09
N THR A 247 15.35 -1.68 2.39
CA THR A 247 16.10 -2.73 1.68
C THR A 247 15.53 -2.95 0.28
N VAL A 248 14.19 -2.93 0.17
CA VAL A 248 13.45 -3.14 -1.07
C VAL A 248 12.34 -2.10 -1.19
N ALA A 249 12.06 -1.67 -2.42
CA ALA A 249 10.89 -0.86 -2.70
C ALA A 249 10.00 -1.53 -3.75
N VAL A 250 8.68 -1.25 -3.67
CA VAL A 250 7.71 -1.58 -4.70
C VAL A 250 7.06 -0.29 -5.19
N MET A 251 7.05 -0.10 -6.50
CA MET A 251 6.47 1.07 -7.15
C MET A 251 5.16 0.67 -7.84
N ASN A 252 4.05 1.13 -7.31
CA ASN A 252 2.69 0.89 -7.83
C ASN A 252 2.34 1.86 -8.97
N ASN A 253 3.26 2.03 -9.92
CA ASN A 253 3.09 2.90 -11.08
C ASN A 253 2.24 2.25 -12.17
N GLY A 254 1.66 3.10 -13.01
CA GLY A 254 1.05 2.68 -14.27
C GLY A 254 2.01 2.82 -15.47
N PRO A 255 1.51 2.53 -16.68
CA PRO A 255 2.33 2.67 -17.89
C PRO A 255 2.74 4.13 -18.19
N ARG A 256 1.93 5.11 -17.77
CA ARG A 256 2.13 6.55 -18.02
C ARG A 256 2.10 7.42 -16.77
N LYS A 257 1.59 6.91 -15.64
CA LYS A 257 1.54 7.63 -14.37
C LYS A 257 2.55 7.03 -13.39
N GLY A 258 3.35 7.88 -12.78
CA GLY A 258 4.42 7.46 -11.87
C GLY A 258 5.59 6.83 -12.61
N GLY A 259 6.37 6.03 -11.91
CA GLY A 259 7.49 5.30 -12.51
C GLY A 259 8.66 6.19 -12.95
N SER A 260 8.88 7.34 -12.27
CA SER A 260 9.96 8.26 -12.64
C SER A 260 11.33 7.60 -12.53
N PRO A 261 12.15 7.65 -13.61
CA PRO A 261 13.54 7.18 -13.55
C PRO A 261 14.37 7.88 -12.47
N ASP A 262 14.08 9.12 -12.12
CA ASP A 262 14.82 9.86 -11.12
C ASP A 262 14.51 9.38 -9.70
N VAL A 263 13.29 8.90 -9.44
CA VAL A 263 12.96 8.19 -8.18
C VAL A 263 13.78 6.91 -8.08
N TRP A 264 13.88 6.15 -9.15
CA TRP A 264 14.74 4.96 -9.22
C TRP A 264 16.22 5.28 -8.96
N LYS A 265 16.75 6.34 -9.60
CA LYS A 265 18.11 6.82 -9.36
C LYS A 265 18.34 7.23 -7.91
N GLY A 266 17.34 7.89 -7.29
CA GLY A 266 17.38 8.31 -5.89
C GLY A 266 17.44 7.12 -4.93
N LEU A 267 16.59 6.12 -5.12
CA LEU A 267 16.58 4.89 -4.31
C LEU A 267 17.94 4.16 -4.34
N ARG A 268 18.59 4.09 -5.50
CA ARG A 268 19.92 3.47 -5.65
C ARG A 268 21.05 4.18 -4.87
N GLN A 269 20.80 5.39 -4.37
CA GLN A 269 21.75 6.13 -3.54
C GLN A 269 21.52 5.91 -2.04
N VAL A 270 20.52 5.12 -1.67
CA VAL A 270 20.24 4.78 -0.28
C VAL A 270 21.14 3.63 0.17
N ASP A 271 21.79 3.81 1.29
CA ASP A 271 22.67 2.77 1.87
C ASP A 271 21.88 1.51 2.20
N GLY A 272 22.33 0.36 1.69
CA GLY A 272 21.68 -0.93 1.91
C GLY A 272 20.48 -1.21 1.01
N PHE A 273 20.10 -0.29 0.12
CA PHE A 273 19.05 -0.54 -0.87
C PHE A 273 19.48 -1.61 -1.88
N VAL A 274 18.63 -2.59 -2.12
CA VAL A 274 18.92 -3.74 -2.98
C VAL A 274 18.15 -3.69 -4.30
N ASP A 275 16.81 -3.63 -4.24
CA ASP A 275 15.97 -3.77 -5.44
C ASP A 275 14.74 -2.87 -5.41
N LEU A 276 14.33 -2.44 -6.61
CA LEU A 276 13.02 -1.88 -6.90
C LEU A 276 12.21 -2.87 -7.75
N TRP A 277 10.96 -3.13 -7.37
CA TRP A 277 9.97 -3.85 -8.16
C TRP A 277 8.93 -2.85 -8.69
N GLN A 278 8.42 -3.06 -9.90
CA GLN A 278 7.48 -2.13 -10.54
C GLN A 278 6.18 -2.82 -10.97
N GLY A 279 5.04 -2.18 -10.69
CA GLY A 279 3.74 -2.61 -11.19
C GLY A 279 3.68 -2.59 -12.72
N HIS A 280 4.19 -1.54 -13.32
CA HIS A 280 4.25 -1.37 -14.78
C HIS A 280 5.62 -0.93 -15.29
N ARG A 281 5.93 -1.32 -16.52
CA ARG A 281 6.92 -0.63 -17.33
C ARG A 281 6.43 0.80 -17.62
N ASN A 282 7.18 1.81 -17.21
CA ASN A 282 6.91 3.17 -17.67
C ASN A 282 7.29 3.28 -19.14
N VAL A 283 6.32 3.58 -20.02
CA VAL A 283 6.52 3.65 -21.48
C VAL A 283 7.40 4.82 -21.91
N GLN A 284 7.61 5.81 -21.04
CA GLN A 284 8.46 6.97 -21.29
C GLN A 284 9.92 6.72 -20.88
N ALA A 285 10.19 5.68 -20.09
CA ALA A 285 11.53 5.32 -19.63
C ALA A 285 12.24 4.42 -20.66
N THR A 286 13.54 4.63 -20.85
CA THR A 286 14.40 3.73 -21.63
C THR A 286 14.67 2.43 -20.86
N ASP A 287 15.22 1.40 -21.52
CA ASP A 287 15.61 0.17 -20.83
C ASP A 287 16.69 0.39 -19.77
N ALA A 288 17.61 1.34 -20.00
CA ALA A 288 18.64 1.71 -19.03
C ALA A 288 18.10 2.46 -17.81
N GLU A 289 16.92 3.05 -17.90
CA GLU A 289 16.22 3.78 -16.86
C GLU A 289 15.15 2.94 -16.15
N SER A 290 15.00 1.69 -16.54
CA SER A 290 14.04 0.75 -15.97
C SER A 290 14.74 -0.29 -15.11
N VAL A 291 13.99 -0.93 -14.20
CA VAL A 291 14.48 -2.10 -13.47
C VAL A 291 14.55 -3.32 -14.40
N ASP A 292 15.18 -4.39 -13.94
CA ASP A 292 15.21 -5.67 -14.68
C ASP A 292 13.77 -6.11 -15.02
N ARG A 293 13.53 -6.49 -16.27
CA ARG A 293 12.21 -6.89 -16.78
C ARG A 293 11.53 -7.99 -15.95
N LYS A 294 12.32 -8.85 -15.27
CA LYS A 294 11.75 -9.89 -14.39
C LYS A 294 11.06 -9.32 -13.13
N MET A 295 11.42 -8.10 -12.73
CA MET A 295 10.85 -7.39 -11.57
C MET A 295 9.69 -6.45 -11.96
N ILE A 296 9.30 -6.40 -13.24
CA ILE A 296 8.16 -5.60 -13.71
C ILE A 296 6.96 -6.52 -13.92
N ALA A 297 5.83 -6.21 -13.28
CA ALA A 297 4.65 -7.04 -13.37
C ALA A 297 3.92 -6.89 -14.72
N ASN A 298 3.80 -5.69 -15.26
CA ASN A 298 3.02 -5.45 -16.48
C ASN A 298 3.79 -4.63 -17.52
N PHE A 299 3.56 -4.92 -18.81
CA PHE A 299 4.15 -4.22 -19.95
C PHE A 299 3.10 -3.61 -20.88
N GLY A 300 1.89 -4.18 -20.93
CA GLY A 300 0.79 -3.72 -21.77
C GLY A 300 0.16 -2.43 -21.25
N GLU A 301 -0.51 -1.71 -22.12
CA GLU A 301 -1.36 -0.59 -21.75
C GLU A 301 -2.82 -1.06 -21.80
N THR A 302 -3.65 -0.57 -20.88
CA THR A 302 -5.09 -0.73 -20.72
C THR A 302 -5.74 -1.99 -21.34
N GLU A 303 -5.94 -2.05 -22.67
CA GLU A 303 -6.61 -3.16 -23.36
C GLU A 303 -5.79 -4.47 -23.36
N ASP A 304 -4.46 -4.35 -23.39
CA ASP A 304 -3.53 -5.49 -23.42
C ASP A 304 -2.99 -5.85 -22.02
N CYS A 305 -3.33 -5.07 -20.99
CA CYS A 305 -2.83 -5.28 -19.64
C CYS A 305 -3.56 -6.42 -18.94
N GLN A 306 -2.83 -7.46 -18.58
CA GLN A 306 -3.37 -8.65 -17.90
C GLN A 306 -3.61 -8.43 -16.40
N GLY A 307 -3.14 -7.33 -15.81
CA GLY A 307 -3.36 -7.01 -14.39
C GLY A 307 -2.58 -7.90 -13.44
N HIS A 308 -1.33 -8.22 -13.77
CA HIS A 308 -0.45 -8.98 -12.90
C HIS A 308 -0.10 -8.19 -11.63
N TRP A 309 -0.06 -8.88 -10.52
CA TRP A 309 0.31 -8.35 -9.21
C TRP A 309 1.76 -8.67 -8.82
N ILE A 310 2.28 -7.91 -7.86
CA ILE A 310 3.47 -8.24 -7.08
C ILE A 310 3.01 -8.60 -5.67
N ALA A 311 3.59 -9.62 -5.05
CA ALA A 311 3.32 -9.93 -3.66
C ALA A 311 4.61 -10.04 -2.85
N ALA A 312 4.57 -9.64 -1.58
CA ALA A 312 5.56 -9.96 -0.56
C ALA A 312 4.95 -10.96 0.42
N LYS A 313 5.66 -12.07 0.68
CA LYS A 313 5.33 -13.06 1.71
C LYS A 313 6.38 -12.99 2.78
N VAL A 314 5.97 -12.58 3.98
CA VAL A 314 6.85 -12.32 5.12
C VAL A 314 6.71 -13.43 6.15
N SER A 315 7.82 -14.02 6.56
CA SER A 315 7.87 -15.06 7.59
C SER A 315 8.22 -14.46 8.96
N LYS A 316 7.86 -15.12 10.03
CA LYS A 316 8.12 -14.70 11.43
C LYS A 316 9.62 -14.54 11.76
N ASP A 317 10.50 -15.17 10.98
CA ASP A 317 11.95 -15.07 11.13
C ASP A 317 12.56 -13.85 10.43
N GLY A 318 11.73 -12.91 9.94
CA GLY A 318 12.16 -11.69 9.28
C GLY A 318 12.55 -11.87 7.81
N ARG A 319 12.46 -13.09 7.24
CA ARG A 319 12.63 -13.27 5.80
C ARG A 319 11.37 -12.86 5.06
N PHE A 320 11.55 -12.18 3.93
CA PHE A 320 10.43 -11.84 3.05
C PHE A 320 10.78 -12.09 1.59
N THR A 321 9.84 -12.68 0.87
CA THR A 321 10.02 -13.06 -0.54
C THR A 321 9.06 -12.27 -1.40
N LEU A 322 9.59 -11.48 -2.34
CA LEU A 322 8.78 -10.86 -3.38
C LEU A 322 8.61 -11.80 -4.56
N VAL A 323 7.39 -11.81 -5.11
CA VAL A 323 6.98 -12.65 -6.23
C VAL A 323 6.28 -11.78 -7.29
N ASN A 324 6.61 -12.00 -8.56
CA ASN A 324 5.94 -11.39 -9.71
C ASN A 324 5.00 -12.42 -10.36
N SER A 325 3.69 -12.18 -10.31
CA SER A 325 2.69 -13.12 -10.82
C SER A 325 2.77 -13.34 -12.35
N ARG A 326 3.30 -12.38 -13.10
CA ARG A 326 3.46 -12.50 -14.55
C ARG A 326 4.39 -13.63 -14.99
N ASN A 327 5.47 -13.85 -14.25
CA ASN A 327 6.55 -14.75 -14.70
C ASN A 327 7.03 -15.72 -13.62
N GLY A 328 6.43 -15.68 -12.41
CA GLY A 328 6.83 -16.52 -11.28
C GLY A 328 8.21 -16.18 -10.69
N PHE A 329 8.86 -15.09 -11.16
CA PHE A 329 10.14 -14.68 -10.58
C PHE A 329 9.97 -14.32 -9.11
N ALA A 330 10.78 -14.95 -8.27
CA ALA A 330 10.79 -14.73 -6.83
C ALA A 330 12.20 -14.39 -6.34
N LYS A 331 12.29 -13.49 -5.36
CA LYS A 331 13.55 -13.17 -4.68
C LYS A 331 13.32 -12.96 -3.19
N THR A 332 14.15 -13.60 -2.38
CA THR A 332 14.07 -13.52 -0.91
C THR A 332 15.08 -12.52 -0.37
N TYR A 333 14.66 -11.78 0.63
CA TYR A 333 15.41 -10.78 1.40
C TYR A 333 15.28 -11.09 2.88
N SER A 334 16.06 -10.42 3.71
CA SER A 334 15.96 -10.49 5.17
C SER A 334 15.75 -9.09 5.74
N SER A 335 14.94 -9.00 6.80
CA SER A 335 14.86 -7.80 7.63
C SER A 335 16.23 -7.50 8.27
N LYS A 336 16.39 -6.24 8.67
CA LYS A 336 17.61 -5.72 9.28
C LYS A 336 17.77 -6.16 10.73
#